data_bd2a9a3ab0c365b3c0e176e2854326d6
#
_entry.id   bd2a9a3ab0c365b3c0e176e2854326d6
#
_cell.length_a   1.000
_cell.length_b   1.000
_cell.length_c   1.000
_cell.angle_alpha   90.00
_cell.angle_beta   90.00
_cell.angle_gamma   90.00
#
_symmetry.space_group_name_H-M   'P 1'
#
loop_
_entity.id
_entity.type
_entity.pdbx_description
1 polymer ?
#
loop_
_entity_poly.entity_id
_entity_poly.type
_entity_poly.pdbx_seq_one_letter_code
_entity_poly.pdbx_strand_id
1 'polypeptide(L)'
;MSKRIAILVSGGGTNLQALIDAQGRGELVNGRISAVISSTPDAFALERAKNAGIPGYVLPRRDFSDSRGYTAALTRLLRETVGADLVVMAGFMTILTEELFQAYPNAVINIHPSLIPSFCGVGCYGLHVHEK
;
A
#
# COMPACT_ATOMS: atom_id res chain seq x y z
N MET A 1 12.89 -15.97 4.14
CA MET A 1 11.79 -15.45 4.94
C MET A 1 10.93 -14.49 4.12
N SER A 2 9.66 -14.55 4.38
CA SER A 2 8.74 -13.69 3.64
C SER A 2 8.67 -12.31 4.26
N LYS A 3 8.66 -11.29 3.41
CA LYS A 3 8.42 -9.93 3.86
C LYS A 3 6.92 -9.70 4.00
N ARG A 4 6.57 -8.94 5.02
CA ARG A 4 5.19 -8.58 5.25
C ARG A 4 4.89 -7.32 4.45
N ILE A 5 3.91 -7.42 3.58
CA ILE A 5 3.56 -6.33 2.68
C ILE A 5 2.26 -5.70 3.13
N ALA A 6 2.29 -4.40 3.36
CA ALA A 6 1.08 -3.63 3.64
C ALA A 6 0.72 -2.85 2.38
N ILE A 7 -0.55 -2.89 2.01
CA ILE A 7 -1.00 -2.20 0.80
C ILE A 7 -1.92 -1.07 1.18
N LEU A 8 -1.60 0.13 0.71
CA LEU A 8 -2.37 1.33 0.98
C LEU A 8 -3.30 1.60 -0.19
N VAL A 9 -4.56 1.82 0.10
CA VAL A 9 -5.58 2.03 -0.93
C VAL A 9 -6.48 3.21 -0.57
N SER A 10 -7.19 3.74 -1.55
CA SER A 10 -8.17 4.79 -1.32
C SER A 10 -9.51 4.52 -1.98
N GLY A 11 -9.61 3.55 -2.84
CA GLY A 11 -10.83 3.36 -3.62
C GLY A 11 -11.13 1.90 -3.93
N GLY A 12 -11.42 1.61 -5.20
CA GLY A 12 -11.93 0.31 -5.60
C GLY A 12 -11.00 -0.87 -5.45
N GLY A 13 -9.70 -0.63 -5.53
CA GLY A 13 -8.75 -1.70 -5.26
C GLY A 13 -8.48 -2.62 -6.43
N THR A 14 -8.59 -2.16 -7.66
CA THR A 14 -8.26 -3.02 -8.79
C THR A 14 -6.80 -3.41 -8.79
N ASN A 15 -5.91 -2.48 -8.39
CA ASN A 15 -4.50 -2.80 -8.27
C ASN A 15 -4.26 -3.79 -7.14
N LEU A 16 -5.00 -3.61 -6.04
CA LEU A 16 -4.92 -4.55 -4.93
C LEU A 16 -5.34 -5.94 -5.39
N GLN A 17 -6.42 -6.02 -6.16
CA GLN A 17 -6.88 -7.32 -6.63
C GLN A 17 -5.83 -8.00 -7.49
N ALA A 18 -5.16 -7.22 -8.33
CA ALA A 18 -4.10 -7.78 -9.16
C ALA A 18 -2.97 -8.36 -8.32
N LEU A 19 -2.65 -7.68 -7.22
CA LEU A 19 -1.61 -8.17 -6.31
C LEU A 19 -2.07 -9.40 -5.56
N ILE A 20 -3.33 -9.43 -5.15
CA ILE A 20 -3.89 -10.61 -4.48
C ILE A 20 -3.85 -11.80 -5.43
N ASP A 21 -4.23 -11.58 -6.67
CA ASP A 21 -4.22 -12.66 -7.67
C ASP A 21 -2.80 -13.15 -7.93
N ALA A 22 -1.85 -12.22 -8.00
CA ALA A 22 -0.45 -12.61 -8.20
C ALA A 22 0.06 -13.44 -7.04
N GLN A 23 -0.34 -13.08 -5.82
CA GLN A 23 0.05 -13.85 -4.65
C GLN A 23 -0.53 -15.26 -4.71
N GLY A 24 -1.79 -15.36 -5.14
CA GLY A 24 -2.43 -16.66 -5.27
C GLY A 24 -1.77 -17.56 -6.29
N ARG A 25 -1.12 -16.96 -7.30
CA ARG A 25 -0.40 -17.73 -8.31
C ARG A 25 1.05 -18.01 -7.91
N GLY A 26 1.45 -17.56 -6.71
CA GLY A 26 2.82 -17.77 -6.26
C GLY A 26 3.82 -16.82 -6.88
N GLU A 27 3.36 -15.69 -7.40
CA GLU A 27 4.25 -14.75 -8.09
C GLU A 27 4.88 -13.72 -7.16
N LEU A 28 4.40 -13.59 -5.94
CA LEU A 28 5.02 -12.70 -4.97
C LEU A 28 6.08 -13.49 -4.22
N VAL A 29 7.24 -13.56 -4.82
CA VAL A 29 8.34 -14.31 -4.23
C VAL A 29 8.91 -13.53 -3.06
N ASN A 30 9.07 -14.20 -1.93
CA ASN A 30 9.65 -13.62 -0.73
C ASN A 30 8.79 -12.52 -0.11
N GLY A 31 7.49 -12.54 -0.43
CA GLY A 31 6.59 -11.54 0.14
C GLY A 31 5.19 -12.08 0.29
N ARG A 32 4.47 -11.50 1.23
CA ARG A 32 3.08 -11.87 1.47
C ARG A 32 2.31 -10.63 1.89
N ILE A 33 1.12 -10.47 1.31
CA ILE A 33 0.25 -9.37 1.70
C ILE A 33 -0.30 -9.66 3.09
N SER A 34 0.08 -8.85 4.06
CA SER A 34 -0.31 -9.07 5.44
C SER A 34 -1.41 -8.11 5.91
N ALA A 35 -1.61 -7.00 5.20
CA ALA A 35 -2.64 -6.04 5.60
C ALA A 35 -2.96 -5.11 4.46
N VAL A 36 -4.19 -4.59 4.48
CA VAL A 36 -4.63 -3.54 3.56
C VAL A 36 -5.12 -2.39 4.41
N ILE A 37 -4.65 -1.18 4.11
CA ILE A 37 -5.03 0.00 4.86
C ILE A 37 -5.68 0.99 3.90
N SER A 38 -6.89 1.41 4.22
CA SER A 38 -7.64 2.33 3.37
C SER A 38 -7.73 3.71 4.02
N SER A 39 -7.60 4.74 3.19
CA SER A 39 -7.78 6.11 3.64
C SER A 39 -9.26 6.54 3.60
N THR A 40 -10.14 5.67 3.13
CA THR A 40 -11.58 5.94 3.14
C THR A 40 -12.30 4.75 3.75
N PRO A 41 -13.34 5.01 4.56
CA PRO A 41 -13.98 3.91 5.30
C PRO A 41 -14.80 2.96 4.45
N ASP A 42 -15.29 3.39 3.31
CA ASP A 42 -16.16 2.57 2.50
C ASP A 42 -15.52 2.13 1.18
N ALA A 43 -14.20 2.05 1.17
CA ALA A 43 -13.49 1.62 -0.03
C ALA A 43 -13.79 0.15 -0.36
N PHE A 44 -14.11 -0.11 -1.62
CA PHE A 44 -14.37 -1.49 -2.04
C PHE A 44 -13.13 -2.35 -1.91
N ALA A 45 -11.96 -1.73 -1.90
CA ALA A 45 -10.72 -2.49 -1.68
C ALA A 45 -10.75 -3.27 -0.38
N LEU A 46 -11.47 -2.76 0.63
CA LEU A 46 -11.57 -3.48 1.90
C LEU A 46 -12.36 -4.76 1.74
N GLU A 47 -13.36 -4.78 0.85
CA GLU A 47 -14.09 -6.01 0.57
C GLU A 47 -13.21 -7.03 -0.13
N ARG A 48 -12.35 -6.55 -1.03
CA ARG A 48 -11.43 -7.45 -1.71
C ARG A 48 -10.46 -8.10 -0.74
N ALA A 49 -9.98 -7.31 0.23
CA ALA A 49 -9.09 -7.85 1.24
C ALA A 49 -9.81 -8.88 2.10
N LYS A 50 -11.03 -8.56 2.50
CA LYS A 50 -11.81 -9.46 3.33
C LYS A 50 -12.05 -10.79 2.62
N ASN A 51 -12.40 -10.73 1.34
CA ASN A 51 -12.65 -11.94 0.57
C ASN A 51 -11.41 -12.79 0.40
N ALA A 52 -10.24 -12.17 0.49
CA ALA A 52 -8.97 -12.88 0.38
C ALA A 52 -8.40 -13.30 1.73
N GLY A 53 -9.11 -13.02 2.81
CA GLY A 53 -8.64 -13.38 4.14
C GLY A 53 -7.54 -12.48 4.65
N ILE A 54 -7.43 -11.27 4.13
CA ILE A 54 -6.39 -10.32 4.51
C ILE A 54 -6.98 -9.28 5.47
N PRO A 55 -6.32 -9.01 6.60
CA PRO A 55 -6.82 -8.00 7.53
C PRO A 55 -6.89 -6.62 6.88
N GLY A 56 -8.01 -5.95 7.08
CA GLY A 56 -8.21 -4.61 6.57
C GLY A 56 -8.26 -3.60 7.70
N TYR A 57 -7.65 -2.45 7.47
CA TYR A 57 -7.64 -1.36 8.43
C TYR A 57 -8.13 -0.10 7.75
N VAL A 58 -8.80 0.75 8.50
CA VAL A 58 -9.25 2.02 7.99
C VAL A 58 -8.59 3.14 8.79
N LEU A 59 -7.91 4.03 8.07
CA LEU A 59 -7.33 5.21 8.69
C LEU A 59 -7.78 6.40 7.85
N PRO A 60 -8.95 6.98 8.15
CA PRO A 60 -9.53 7.99 7.29
C PRO A 60 -8.73 9.27 7.28
N ARG A 61 -8.41 9.75 6.09
CA ARG A 61 -7.66 11.00 5.96
C ARG A 61 -8.42 12.17 6.59
N ARG A 62 -9.74 12.13 6.48
CA ARG A 62 -10.56 13.24 6.98
C ARG A 62 -10.50 13.40 8.50
N ASP A 63 -10.02 12.40 9.21
CA ASP A 63 -9.91 12.46 10.66
C ASP A 63 -8.70 13.28 11.10
N PHE A 64 -7.89 13.72 10.16
CA PHE A 64 -6.66 14.46 10.48
C PHE A 64 -6.68 15.82 9.82
N SER A 65 -6.10 16.80 10.49
CA SER A 65 -6.11 18.16 9.99
C SER A 65 -5.07 18.41 8.90
N ASP A 66 -4.00 17.62 8.89
CA ASP A 66 -2.96 17.82 7.89
C ASP A 66 -2.29 16.49 7.54
N SER A 67 -1.46 16.56 6.52
CA SER A 67 -0.78 15.36 6.02
C SER A 67 0.27 14.84 6.99
N ARG A 68 0.89 15.74 7.75
CA ARG A 68 1.93 15.33 8.70
C ARG A 68 1.34 14.47 9.81
N GLY A 69 0.20 14.89 10.36
CA GLY A 69 -0.45 14.11 11.40
C GLY A 69 -0.92 12.77 10.87
N TYR A 70 -1.47 12.78 9.67
CA TYR A 70 -1.94 11.55 9.07
C TYR A 70 -0.78 10.59 8.83
N THR A 71 0.32 11.11 8.29
CA THR A 71 1.47 10.27 7.99
C THR A 71 2.06 9.67 9.26
N ALA A 72 2.10 10.45 10.35
CA ALA A 72 2.61 9.93 11.61
C ALA A 72 1.77 8.76 12.11
N ALA A 73 0.43 8.91 12.05
CA ALA A 73 -0.46 7.86 12.51
C ALA A 73 -0.35 6.63 11.63
N LEU A 74 -0.26 6.82 10.31
CA LEU A 74 -0.12 5.72 9.38
C LEU A 74 1.19 4.98 9.60
N THR A 75 2.27 5.71 9.79
CA THR A 75 3.58 5.10 10.01
C THR A 75 3.57 4.26 11.28
N ARG A 76 2.93 4.77 12.33
CA ARG A 76 2.81 4.03 13.57
C ARG A 76 1.99 2.75 13.38
N LEU A 77 0.88 2.86 12.66
CA LEU A 77 0.05 1.69 12.39
C LEU A 77 0.83 0.61 11.66
N LEU A 78 1.59 1.04 10.66
CA LEU A 78 2.38 0.11 9.86
C LEU A 78 3.46 -0.58 10.69
N ARG A 79 4.09 0.15 11.59
CA ARG A 79 5.21 -0.39 12.35
C ARG A 79 4.76 -1.17 13.57
N GLU A 80 3.76 -0.68 14.30
CA GLU A 80 3.40 -1.24 15.59
C GLU A 80 2.28 -2.27 15.51
N THR A 81 1.32 -2.06 14.63
CA THR A 81 0.19 -2.96 14.54
C THR A 81 0.36 -3.99 13.43
N VAL A 82 0.74 -3.52 12.26
CA VAL A 82 0.88 -4.41 11.11
C VAL A 82 2.23 -5.11 11.07
N GLY A 83 3.28 -4.41 11.45
CA GLY A 83 4.62 -4.96 11.37
C GLY A 83 5.08 -5.14 9.94
N ALA A 84 4.76 -4.17 9.08
CA ALA A 84 5.08 -4.27 7.67
C ALA A 84 6.57 -4.09 7.40
N ASP A 85 7.07 -4.85 6.45
CA ASP A 85 8.44 -4.71 5.97
C ASP A 85 8.50 -3.92 4.67
N LEU A 86 7.40 -3.92 3.92
CA LEU A 86 7.30 -3.26 2.63
C LEU A 86 5.93 -2.61 2.52
N VAL A 87 5.90 -1.41 1.97
CA VAL A 87 4.64 -0.67 1.82
C VAL A 87 4.39 -0.45 0.34
N VAL A 88 3.22 -0.83 -0.13
CA VAL A 88 2.83 -0.66 -1.54
C VAL A 88 1.63 0.27 -1.59
N MET A 89 1.75 1.35 -2.34
CA MET A 89 0.64 2.28 -2.52
C MET A 89 -0.06 1.90 -3.83
N ALA A 90 -1.23 1.33 -3.70
CA ALA A 90 -2.00 0.82 -4.83
C ALA A 90 -3.26 1.64 -5.01
N GLY A 91 -3.14 2.73 -5.76
CA GLY A 91 -4.27 3.64 -5.92
C GLY A 91 -4.52 4.47 -4.67
N PHE A 92 -3.47 4.79 -3.95
CA PHE A 92 -3.58 5.57 -2.72
C PHE A 92 -3.50 7.05 -3.07
N MET A 93 -4.55 7.78 -2.77
CA MET A 93 -4.69 9.16 -3.23
C MET A 93 -4.34 10.20 -2.18
N THR A 94 -3.99 9.76 -0.99
CA THR A 94 -3.66 10.67 0.09
C THR A 94 -2.20 11.10 0.02
N ILE A 95 -1.95 12.38 0.27
CA ILE A 95 -0.59 12.90 0.27
C ILE A 95 0.09 12.52 1.58
N LEU A 96 1.29 11.98 1.47
CA LEU A 96 2.08 11.58 2.63
C LEU A 96 3.32 12.43 2.73
N THR A 97 3.78 12.66 3.96
CA THR A 97 5.00 13.40 4.19
C THR A 97 6.19 12.45 4.25
N GLU A 98 7.36 13.03 4.36
CA GLU A 98 8.60 12.24 4.29
C GLU A 98 8.77 11.26 5.44
N GLU A 99 8.02 11.43 6.51
CA GLU A 99 8.17 10.56 7.67
C GLU A 99 8.00 9.09 7.32
N LEU A 100 7.04 8.79 6.46
CA LEU A 100 6.83 7.41 6.06
C LEU A 100 8.06 6.86 5.32
N PHE A 101 8.60 7.67 4.41
CA PHE A 101 9.70 7.22 3.59
C PHE A 101 10.99 7.10 4.41
N GLN A 102 11.10 7.88 5.46
CA GLN A 102 12.24 7.75 6.36
C GLN A 102 12.14 6.50 7.22
N ALA A 103 10.92 6.11 7.57
CA ALA A 103 10.71 4.89 8.34
C ALA A 103 10.89 3.64 7.50
N TYR A 104 10.66 3.75 6.21
CA TYR A 104 10.75 2.63 5.28
C TYR A 104 11.68 2.97 4.12
N PRO A 105 12.97 3.17 4.38
CA PRO A 105 13.89 3.55 3.30
C PRO A 105 13.96 2.46 2.24
N ASN A 106 13.73 2.84 0.99
CA ASN A 106 13.75 1.93 -0.14
C ASN A 106 12.73 0.81 -0.04
N ALA A 107 11.69 1.00 0.78
CA ALA A 107 10.68 -0.03 1.00
C ALA A 107 9.27 0.49 0.79
N VAL A 108 9.10 1.53 -0.02
CA VAL A 108 7.80 2.06 -0.40
C VAL A 108 7.71 2.06 -1.91
N ILE A 109 6.67 1.42 -2.43
CA ILE A 109 6.44 1.33 -3.87
C ILE A 109 5.09 1.94 -4.19
N ASN A 110 5.05 2.74 -5.24
CA ASN A 110 3.81 3.38 -5.68
C ASN A 110 3.44 2.83 -7.06
N ILE A 111 2.25 2.27 -7.18
CA ILE A 111 1.79 1.67 -8.42
C ILE A 111 0.83 2.62 -9.12
N HIS A 112 1.16 2.97 -10.37
CA HIS A 112 0.33 3.84 -11.21
C HIS A 112 0.06 3.16 -12.54
N PRO A 113 -0.79 2.13 -12.57
CA PRO A 113 -0.96 1.37 -13.80
C PRO A 113 -1.50 2.19 -14.95
N SER A 114 -2.28 3.21 -14.67
CA SER A 114 -2.83 4.03 -15.73
C SER A 114 -1.77 4.89 -16.41
N LEU A 115 -0.65 5.10 -15.75
CA LEU A 115 0.43 5.93 -16.27
C LEU A 115 1.59 5.09 -16.78
N ILE A 116 1.61 3.82 -16.48
CA ILE A 116 2.76 2.99 -16.78
C ILE A 116 2.44 2.09 -17.94
N PRO A 117 3.00 2.37 -19.09
CA PRO A 117 2.82 1.48 -20.23
C PRO A 117 3.39 0.11 -19.93
N SER A 118 2.94 -0.85 -20.66
CA SER A 118 3.33 -2.23 -20.42
C SER A 118 4.84 -2.44 -20.53
N PHE A 119 5.54 -1.59 -21.23
CA PHE A 119 6.98 -1.78 -21.37
C PHE A 119 7.76 -1.51 -20.09
N CYS A 120 7.14 -0.82 -19.13
CA CYS A 120 7.86 -0.43 -17.94
C CYS A 120 8.11 -1.56 -16.98
N GLY A 121 7.09 -2.31 -16.66
CA GLY A 121 7.26 -3.39 -15.71
C GLY A 121 7.47 -2.90 -14.29
N VAL A 122 7.81 -3.84 -13.44
CA VAL A 122 7.89 -3.59 -12.01
C VAL A 122 9.01 -2.61 -11.66
N GLY A 123 10.13 -2.71 -12.34
CA GLY A 123 11.24 -1.83 -12.04
C GLY A 123 10.92 -0.37 -12.22
N CYS A 124 10.05 -0.06 -13.16
CA CYS A 124 9.69 1.31 -13.41
C CYS A 124 8.91 1.91 -12.26
N TYR A 125 8.10 1.11 -11.61
CA TYR A 125 7.33 1.62 -10.49
C TYR A 125 8.23 2.10 -9.38
N GLY A 126 9.23 1.31 -9.06
CA GLY A 126 10.15 1.68 -8.00
C GLY A 126 10.93 2.92 -8.34
N LEU A 127 11.36 3.02 -9.57
CA LEU A 127 12.13 4.19 -9.99
C LEU A 127 11.31 5.46 -9.88
N HIS A 128 10.08 5.41 -10.30
CA HIS A 128 9.24 6.59 -10.24
C HIS A 128 9.04 7.08 -8.83
N VAL A 129 8.87 6.16 -7.92
CA VAL A 129 8.68 6.55 -6.53
C VAL A 129 9.92 7.23 -5.99
N HIS A 130 11.08 6.69 -6.28
CA HIS A 130 12.30 7.22 -5.70
C HIS A 130 12.66 8.57 -6.22
N GLU A 131 12.25 8.89 -7.39
CA GLU A 131 12.59 10.16 -7.98
C GLU A 131 11.83 11.33 -7.38
N LYS A 132 10.86 11.05 -6.59
CA LYS A 132 10.09 12.09 -5.94
C LYS A 132 10.63 12.34 -4.57
#